data_dceec26989e18f4e3e42f096758ef271
#
_entry.id   dceec26989e18f4e3e42f096758ef271
#
_cell.length_a   1.000
_cell.length_b   1.000
_cell.length_c   1.000
_cell.angle_alpha   90.00
_cell.angle_beta   90.00
_cell.angle_gamma   90.00
#
_symmetry.space_group_name_H-M   'P 1'
#
loop_
_entity.id
_entity.type
_entity.pdbx_description
1 polymer ?
#
loop_
_entity_poly.entity_id
_entity_poly.type
_entity_poly.pdbx_seq_one_letter_code
_entity_poly.pdbx_strand_id
1 'polypeptide(L)'
;MTQPKSRVKIVSAETLSNGWTKLSSYLLDYIDRKGATQRLKREVYHRTPAACILLYDPRRDLVILVRQFRLAVHMNGDPAWMIEVPAGLLDDDHPEQAIRREAMEETGYHLRDARFLFKCYPSPGAITEVVHFFVSVIDIADRVAEGGGLDEEHEDIEVLEVPLDEAAQMIENGEIFDAKTIMLLQWALLNRNKLR
;
A
#
# COMPACT_ATOMS: atom_id res chain seq x y z
N MET A 1 -26.15 19.70 3.02
CA MET A 1 -24.89 20.49 3.14
C MET A 1 -24.41 20.76 1.72
N THR A 2 -24.39 22.03 1.29
CA THR A 2 -23.86 22.45 -0.01
C THR A 2 -22.36 22.16 -0.04
N GLN A 3 -21.87 21.40 -1.02
CA GLN A 3 -20.43 21.25 -1.22
C GLN A 3 -19.78 22.63 -1.32
N PRO A 4 -18.67 22.89 -0.59
CA PRO A 4 -17.97 24.15 -0.71
C PRO A 4 -17.51 24.31 -2.17
N LYS A 5 -17.71 25.49 -2.76
CA LYS A 5 -17.21 25.81 -4.11
C LYS A 5 -15.73 25.45 -4.16
N SER A 6 -15.35 24.66 -5.16
CA SER A 6 -13.95 24.28 -5.35
C SER A 6 -13.07 25.53 -5.45
N ARG A 7 -12.04 25.59 -4.61
CA ARG A 7 -11.03 26.66 -4.64
C ARG A 7 -9.96 26.42 -5.70
N VAL A 8 -10.11 25.36 -6.49
CA VAL A 8 -9.15 24.95 -7.53
C VAL A 8 -9.87 24.86 -8.87
N LYS A 9 -9.28 25.47 -9.90
CA LYS A 9 -9.71 25.35 -11.29
C LYS A 9 -8.52 24.86 -12.13
N ILE A 10 -8.66 23.72 -12.77
CA ILE A 10 -7.67 23.26 -13.77
C ILE A 10 -7.81 24.14 -15.01
N VAL A 11 -6.73 24.79 -15.41
CA VAL A 11 -6.66 25.66 -16.60
C VAL A 11 -6.27 24.86 -17.82
N SER A 12 -5.24 24.02 -17.69
CA SER A 12 -4.80 23.09 -18.74
C SER A 12 -4.11 21.86 -18.14
N ALA A 13 -4.06 20.80 -18.94
CA ALA A 13 -3.33 19.58 -18.64
C ALA A 13 -2.54 19.16 -19.87
N GLU A 14 -1.29 18.76 -19.67
CA GLU A 14 -0.37 18.29 -20.69
C GLU A 14 0.19 16.92 -20.26
N THR A 15 0.18 15.95 -21.16
CA THR A 15 0.84 14.65 -20.92
C THR A 15 2.33 14.79 -21.19
N LEU A 16 3.17 14.58 -20.17
CA LEU A 16 4.63 14.63 -20.28
C LEU A 16 5.21 13.27 -20.67
N SER A 17 4.61 12.20 -20.18
CA SER A 17 4.99 10.81 -20.52
C SER A 17 3.78 9.89 -20.39
N ASN A 18 3.75 8.84 -21.19
CA ASN A 18 2.72 7.81 -21.17
C ASN A 18 3.40 6.43 -21.36
N GLY A 19 4.28 6.08 -20.41
CA GLY A 19 4.96 4.80 -20.33
C GLY A 19 4.15 3.76 -19.55
N TRP A 20 4.77 3.14 -18.53
CA TRP A 20 4.07 2.21 -17.62
C TRP A 20 2.85 2.85 -16.97
N THR A 21 2.96 4.14 -16.59
CA THR A 21 1.83 4.95 -16.20
C THR A 21 2.01 6.39 -16.67
N LYS A 22 0.93 7.17 -16.61
CA LYS A 22 0.89 8.52 -17.16
C LYS A 22 1.53 9.53 -16.19
N LEU A 23 2.43 10.39 -16.69
CA LEU A 23 2.88 11.61 -16.02
C LEU A 23 2.25 12.81 -16.72
N SER A 24 1.56 13.67 -15.98
CA SER A 24 0.92 14.88 -16.52
C SER A 24 1.37 16.13 -15.77
N SER A 25 1.46 17.23 -16.52
CA SER A 25 1.63 18.58 -15.99
C SER A 25 0.29 19.32 -16.00
N TYR A 26 -0.10 19.89 -14.88
CA TYR A 26 -1.33 20.67 -14.70
C TYR A 26 -1.00 22.12 -14.41
N LEU A 27 -1.62 23.02 -15.17
CA LEU A 27 -1.71 24.43 -14.82
C LEU A 27 -3.05 24.67 -14.12
N LEU A 28 -3.02 25.25 -12.95
CA LEU A 28 -4.23 25.48 -12.16
C LEU A 28 -4.26 26.85 -11.53
N ASP A 29 -5.47 27.40 -11.37
CA ASP A 29 -5.75 28.56 -10.55
C ASP A 29 -6.25 28.07 -9.18
N TYR A 30 -5.56 28.47 -8.11
CA TYR A 30 -5.84 28.11 -6.74
C TYR A 30 -6.13 29.36 -5.92
N ILE A 31 -7.27 29.38 -5.22
CA ILE A 31 -7.61 30.47 -4.30
C ILE A 31 -7.01 30.14 -2.93
N ASP A 32 -6.03 30.92 -2.50
CA ASP A 32 -5.36 30.76 -1.21
C ASP A 32 -6.29 31.08 -0.02
N ARG A 33 -5.77 30.91 1.20
CA ARG A 33 -6.57 31.17 2.41
C ARG A 33 -6.89 32.65 2.63
N LYS A 34 -6.17 33.55 1.96
CA LYS A 34 -6.41 35.02 2.01
C LYS A 34 -7.36 35.47 0.92
N GLY A 35 -7.87 34.58 0.06
CA GLY A 35 -8.75 34.86 -1.05
C GLY A 35 -8.04 35.31 -2.33
N ALA A 36 -6.71 35.32 -2.37
CA ALA A 36 -5.95 35.66 -3.56
C ALA A 36 -5.84 34.46 -4.50
N THR A 37 -5.96 34.71 -5.81
CA THR A 37 -5.76 33.69 -6.84
C THR A 37 -4.27 33.52 -7.14
N GLN A 38 -3.76 32.32 -6.99
CA GLN A 38 -2.41 31.91 -7.33
C GLN A 38 -2.43 30.98 -8.54
N ARG A 39 -1.57 31.21 -9.51
CA ARG A 39 -1.39 30.27 -10.64
C ARG A 39 -0.24 29.33 -10.35
N LEU A 40 -0.53 28.04 -10.36
CA LEU A 40 0.43 26.98 -9.99
C LEU A 40 0.59 25.99 -11.13
N LYS A 41 1.82 25.49 -11.32
CA LYS A 41 2.11 24.34 -12.18
C LYS A 41 2.48 23.16 -11.26
N ARG A 42 1.89 21.98 -11.52
CA ARG A 42 2.15 20.75 -10.77
C ARG A 42 2.25 19.57 -11.71
N GLU A 43 3.18 18.69 -11.42
CA GLU A 43 3.30 17.40 -12.09
C GLU A 43 2.65 16.34 -11.23
N VAL A 44 1.90 15.43 -11.87
CA VAL A 44 1.16 14.36 -11.22
C VAL A 44 1.43 13.05 -11.94
N TYR A 45 1.92 12.07 -11.20
CA TYR A 45 2.08 10.71 -11.64
C TYR A 45 0.81 9.92 -11.34
N HIS A 46 0.14 9.43 -12.39
CA HIS A 46 -1.15 8.76 -12.26
C HIS A 46 -0.94 7.28 -11.92
N ARG A 47 -1.26 6.90 -10.71
CA ARG A 47 -1.21 5.51 -10.25
C ARG A 47 -2.62 4.97 -10.03
N THR A 48 -2.82 3.72 -10.41
CA THR A 48 -3.98 2.92 -10.05
C THR A 48 -4.08 2.81 -8.53
N PRO A 49 -5.27 2.80 -7.93
CA PRO A 49 -5.43 2.46 -6.52
C PRO A 49 -4.86 1.08 -6.21
N ALA A 50 -4.45 0.88 -4.97
CA ALA A 50 -3.89 -0.37 -4.47
C ALA A 50 -4.61 -0.83 -3.20
N ALA A 51 -4.40 -2.08 -2.81
CA ALA A 51 -4.78 -2.61 -1.51
C ALA A 51 -3.58 -3.29 -0.85
N CYS A 52 -3.56 -3.30 0.48
CA CYS A 52 -2.59 -4.04 1.27
C CYS A 52 -3.27 -4.68 2.48
N ILE A 53 -2.69 -5.75 3.00
CA ILE A 53 -3.30 -6.51 4.08
C ILE A 53 -2.27 -6.99 5.09
N LEU A 54 -2.61 -6.94 6.37
CA LEU A 54 -1.88 -7.65 7.41
C LEU A 54 -2.55 -9.00 7.68
N LEU A 55 -1.81 -10.07 7.55
CA LEU A 55 -2.21 -11.41 7.94
C LEU A 55 -1.66 -11.67 9.35
N TYR A 56 -2.56 -11.94 10.31
CA TYR A 56 -2.19 -12.13 11.71
C TYR A 56 -2.69 -13.48 12.24
N ASP A 57 -1.77 -14.29 12.77
CA ASP A 57 -2.09 -15.52 13.49
C ASP A 57 -2.10 -15.25 15.01
N PRO A 58 -3.28 -15.21 15.65
CA PRO A 58 -3.40 -14.91 17.08
C PRO A 58 -2.92 -16.07 17.99
N ARG A 59 -2.82 -17.30 17.47
CA ARG A 59 -2.36 -18.46 18.26
C ARG A 59 -0.86 -18.46 18.43
N ARG A 60 -0.13 -18.12 17.35
CA ARG A 60 1.32 -18.03 17.34
C ARG A 60 1.83 -16.61 17.59
N ASP A 61 0.92 -15.64 17.58
CA ASP A 61 1.18 -14.21 17.76
C ASP A 61 2.18 -13.67 16.74
N LEU A 62 1.98 -14.06 15.47
CA LEU A 62 2.85 -13.66 14.38
C LEU A 62 2.07 -13.05 13.21
N VAL A 63 2.81 -12.37 12.36
CA VAL A 63 2.34 -11.79 11.10
C VAL A 63 3.04 -12.44 9.93
N ILE A 64 2.35 -12.48 8.78
CA ILE A 64 2.95 -12.89 7.50
C ILE A 64 3.34 -11.62 6.76
N LEU A 65 4.61 -11.53 6.42
CA LEU A 65 5.21 -10.48 5.63
C LEU A 65 5.81 -11.08 4.35
N VAL A 66 6.16 -10.23 3.42
CA VAL A 66 6.84 -10.61 2.18
C VAL A 66 8.12 -9.79 2.04
N ARG A 67 9.14 -10.36 1.39
CA ARG A 67 10.34 -9.63 1.01
C ARG A 67 10.47 -9.63 -0.50
N GLN A 68 10.59 -8.46 -1.11
CA GLN A 68 10.69 -8.31 -2.56
C GLN A 68 11.57 -7.14 -2.97
N PHE A 69 12.10 -7.20 -4.20
CA PHE A 69 12.95 -6.15 -4.76
C PHE A 69 12.15 -4.89 -5.13
N ARG A 70 12.69 -3.71 -4.76
CA ARG A 70 12.12 -2.40 -5.11
C ARG A 70 13.17 -1.49 -5.76
N LEU A 71 13.08 -1.34 -7.09
CA LEU A 71 14.02 -0.54 -7.88
C LEU A 71 14.16 0.89 -7.36
N ALA A 72 13.06 1.56 -7.00
CA ALA A 72 13.10 2.94 -6.51
C ALA A 72 13.93 3.08 -5.22
N VAL A 73 13.88 2.07 -4.36
CA VAL A 73 14.68 2.01 -3.12
C VAL A 73 16.15 1.80 -3.46
N HIS A 74 16.44 0.89 -4.41
CA HIS A 74 17.81 0.68 -4.91
C HIS A 74 18.44 1.96 -5.47
N MET A 75 17.67 2.76 -6.20
CA MET A 75 18.14 4.02 -6.78
C MET A 75 18.49 5.07 -5.72
N ASN A 76 17.90 4.99 -4.54
CA ASN A 76 18.26 5.84 -3.40
C ASN A 76 19.46 5.35 -2.61
N GLY A 77 19.97 4.15 -2.90
CA GLY A 77 21.10 3.53 -2.19
C GLY A 77 20.70 2.80 -0.90
N ASP A 78 19.40 2.62 -0.67
CA ASP A 78 18.88 1.87 0.48
C ASP A 78 18.77 0.35 0.17
N PRO A 79 18.61 -0.51 1.20
CA PRO A 79 18.39 -1.94 1.03
C PRO A 79 17.14 -2.23 0.18
N ALA A 80 17.35 -2.67 -1.06
CA ALA A 80 16.30 -2.76 -2.07
C ALA A 80 15.35 -3.97 -1.92
N TRP A 81 15.75 -5.00 -1.16
CA TRP A 81 14.90 -6.13 -0.79
C TRP A 81 14.09 -5.77 0.45
N MET A 82 12.94 -5.16 0.22
CA MET A 82 12.10 -4.60 1.27
C MET A 82 11.21 -5.65 1.91
N ILE A 83 11.02 -5.53 3.22
CA ILE A 83 10.02 -6.30 3.97
C ILE A 83 8.74 -5.50 4.00
N GLU A 84 7.68 -6.09 3.44
CA GLU A 84 6.38 -5.44 3.24
C GLU A 84 5.23 -6.36 3.70
N VAL A 85 4.06 -5.78 3.94
CA VAL A 85 2.81 -6.55 3.96
C VAL A 85 2.41 -6.89 2.52
N PRO A 86 1.71 -8.01 2.27
CA PRO A 86 1.15 -8.34 0.96
C PRO A 86 0.32 -7.19 0.40
N ALA A 87 0.53 -6.86 -0.88
CA ALA A 87 -0.10 -5.70 -1.51
C ALA A 87 -0.07 -5.79 -3.04
N GLY A 88 -1.18 -5.38 -3.68
CA GLY A 88 -1.25 -5.30 -5.12
C GLY A 88 -2.14 -4.17 -5.64
N LEU A 89 -2.12 -3.97 -6.95
CA LEU A 89 -2.96 -3.01 -7.64
C LEU A 89 -4.40 -3.55 -7.73
N LEU A 90 -5.37 -2.64 -7.71
CA LEU A 90 -6.78 -3.07 -7.81
C LEU A 90 -7.18 -3.48 -9.22
N ASP A 91 -6.45 -3.01 -10.23
CA ASP A 91 -6.86 -3.08 -11.63
C ASP A 91 -8.31 -2.58 -11.76
N ASP A 92 -9.26 -3.41 -12.13
CA ASP A 92 -10.69 -3.09 -12.16
C ASP A 92 -11.49 -3.80 -11.05
N ASP A 93 -10.81 -4.49 -10.12
CA ASP A 93 -11.43 -5.27 -9.07
C ASP A 93 -11.89 -4.41 -7.87
N HIS A 94 -12.86 -4.94 -7.13
CA HIS A 94 -13.19 -4.39 -5.82
C HIS A 94 -12.00 -4.62 -4.85
N PRO A 95 -11.61 -3.63 -4.01
CA PRO A 95 -10.41 -3.70 -3.16
C PRO A 95 -10.29 -4.97 -2.32
N GLU A 96 -11.41 -5.50 -1.80
CA GLU A 96 -11.41 -6.74 -1.03
C GLU A 96 -11.10 -7.97 -1.89
N GLN A 97 -11.61 -8.01 -3.12
CA GLN A 97 -11.37 -9.12 -4.04
C GLN A 97 -9.90 -9.13 -4.50
N ALA A 98 -9.39 -7.96 -4.92
CA ALA A 98 -8.00 -7.80 -5.30
C ALA A 98 -7.06 -8.26 -4.18
N ILE A 99 -7.25 -7.78 -2.94
CA ILE A 99 -6.32 -8.11 -1.85
C ILE A 99 -6.41 -9.57 -1.40
N ARG A 100 -7.55 -10.25 -1.58
CA ARG A 100 -7.63 -11.70 -1.35
C ARG A 100 -6.83 -12.48 -2.37
N ARG A 101 -6.87 -12.07 -3.64
CA ARG A 101 -6.10 -12.65 -4.73
C ARG A 101 -4.61 -12.47 -4.49
N GLU A 102 -4.16 -11.23 -4.24
CA GLU A 102 -2.77 -10.89 -3.96
C GLU A 102 -2.20 -11.65 -2.75
N ALA A 103 -2.95 -11.72 -1.65
CA ALA A 103 -2.52 -12.47 -0.47
C ALA A 103 -2.30 -13.96 -0.78
N MET A 104 -3.15 -14.55 -1.64
CA MET A 104 -3.00 -15.93 -2.07
C MET A 104 -1.78 -16.12 -2.98
N GLU A 105 -1.57 -15.23 -3.94
CA GLU A 105 -0.46 -15.27 -4.91
C GLU A 105 0.88 -15.05 -4.22
N GLU A 106 0.98 -14.02 -3.38
CA GLU A 106 2.22 -13.67 -2.70
C GLU A 106 2.57 -14.60 -1.52
N THR A 107 1.57 -15.05 -0.74
CA THR A 107 1.82 -15.75 0.54
C THR A 107 1.31 -17.19 0.62
N GLY A 108 0.46 -17.60 -0.31
CA GLY A 108 -0.18 -18.91 -0.28
C GLY A 108 -1.31 -19.06 0.74
N TYR A 109 -1.74 -17.98 1.41
CA TYR A 109 -2.83 -18.02 2.37
C TYR A 109 -4.18 -17.75 1.72
N HIS A 110 -5.12 -18.67 1.88
CA HIS A 110 -6.52 -18.48 1.51
C HIS A 110 -7.27 -17.75 2.63
N LEU A 111 -7.71 -16.52 2.37
CA LEU A 111 -8.35 -15.68 3.38
C LEU A 111 -9.83 -16.01 3.54
N ARG A 112 -10.27 -16.26 4.77
CA ARG A 112 -11.69 -16.45 5.13
C ARG A 112 -12.43 -15.13 5.11
N ASP A 113 -11.79 -14.05 5.59
CA ASP A 113 -12.29 -12.69 5.51
C ASP A 113 -11.14 -11.72 5.24
N ALA A 114 -11.48 -10.50 4.80
CA ALA A 114 -10.54 -9.40 4.70
C ALA A 114 -11.25 -8.14 5.22
N ARG A 115 -11.01 -7.79 6.47
CA ARG A 115 -11.65 -6.64 7.11
C ARG A 115 -10.99 -5.34 6.68
N PHE A 116 -11.76 -4.47 6.03
CA PHE A 116 -11.33 -3.11 5.71
C PHE A 116 -11.09 -2.29 6.97
N LEU A 117 -10.00 -1.55 7.02
CA LEU A 117 -9.64 -0.68 8.14
C LEU A 117 -9.81 0.79 7.76
N PHE A 118 -9.07 1.24 6.78
CA PHE A 118 -9.05 2.63 6.30
C PHE A 118 -8.41 2.69 4.91
N LYS A 119 -8.42 3.87 4.32
CA LYS A 119 -7.64 4.19 3.11
C LYS A 119 -6.80 5.42 3.33
N CYS A 120 -5.65 5.52 2.66
CA CYS A 120 -4.82 6.71 2.68
C CYS A 120 -4.15 6.98 1.33
N TYR A 121 -3.57 8.17 1.22
CA TYR A 121 -2.69 8.56 0.13
C TYR A 121 -1.24 8.50 0.63
N PRO A 122 -0.39 7.59 0.15
CA PRO A 122 1.00 7.46 0.62
C PRO A 122 1.87 8.66 0.21
N SER A 123 1.60 9.26 -0.96
CA SER A 123 2.37 10.40 -1.46
C SER A 123 1.49 11.44 -2.20
N PRO A 124 0.59 12.16 -1.48
CA PRO A 124 -0.44 13.01 -2.09
C PRO A 124 0.11 14.26 -2.78
N GLY A 125 1.40 14.56 -2.61
CA GLY A 125 2.04 15.72 -3.24
C GLY A 125 2.23 15.60 -4.75
N ALA A 126 2.37 14.37 -5.27
CA ALA A 126 2.69 14.13 -6.66
C ALA A 126 2.04 12.88 -7.28
N ILE A 127 1.48 11.97 -6.46
CA ILE A 127 0.98 10.67 -6.91
C ILE A 127 -0.52 10.54 -6.61
N THR A 128 -1.30 9.99 -7.55
CA THR A 128 -2.75 9.81 -7.36
C THR A 128 -3.10 8.54 -6.59
N GLU A 129 -2.14 7.70 -6.25
CA GLU A 129 -2.36 6.42 -5.59
C GLU A 129 -3.16 6.57 -4.30
N VAL A 130 -4.19 5.74 -4.18
CA VAL A 130 -4.94 5.52 -2.94
C VAL A 130 -4.72 4.08 -2.53
N VAL A 131 -4.30 3.83 -1.29
CA VAL A 131 -4.12 2.49 -0.77
C VAL A 131 -5.24 2.15 0.20
N HIS A 132 -5.88 1.00 0.02
CA HIS A 132 -6.91 0.43 0.88
C HIS A 132 -6.27 -0.58 1.83
N PHE A 133 -6.43 -0.38 3.13
CA PHE A 133 -5.78 -1.15 4.18
C PHE A 133 -6.74 -2.17 4.78
N PHE A 134 -6.30 -3.42 4.84
CA PHE A 134 -7.07 -4.54 5.36
C PHE A 134 -6.31 -5.29 6.46
N VAL A 135 -7.04 -6.10 7.21
CA VAL A 135 -6.49 -7.11 8.13
C VAL A 135 -7.29 -8.39 8.00
N SER A 136 -6.61 -9.52 8.08
CA SER A 136 -7.22 -10.85 8.19
C SER A 136 -6.62 -11.60 9.38
N VAL A 137 -7.48 -12.26 10.16
CA VAL A 137 -7.06 -13.24 11.14
C VAL A 137 -6.94 -14.59 10.43
N ILE A 138 -5.79 -15.21 10.54
CA ILE A 138 -5.45 -16.47 9.85
C ILE A 138 -5.12 -17.58 10.84
N ASP A 139 -5.14 -18.81 10.34
CA ASP A 139 -4.56 -19.99 10.97
C ASP A 139 -3.54 -20.60 9.99
N ILE A 140 -2.55 -21.33 10.49
CA ILE A 140 -1.57 -22.02 9.63
C ILE A 140 -2.24 -22.95 8.62
N ALA A 141 -3.40 -23.52 8.96
CA ALA A 141 -4.19 -24.36 8.06
C ALA A 141 -4.79 -23.59 6.87
N ASP A 142 -4.82 -22.27 6.91
CA ASP A 142 -5.28 -21.43 5.80
C ASP A 142 -4.20 -21.26 4.71
N ARG A 143 -2.95 -21.69 4.97
CA ARG A 143 -1.88 -21.75 3.97
C ARG A 143 -2.07 -22.98 3.10
N VAL A 144 -2.44 -22.79 1.84
CA VAL A 144 -2.78 -23.84 0.89
C VAL A 144 -1.79 -23.95 -0.29
N ALA A 145 -0.85 -23.00 -0.39
CA ALA A 145 0.23 -22.97 -1.38
C ALA A 145 1.51 -22.38 -0.78
N GLU A 146 2.59 -22.41 -1.55
CA GLU A 146 3.88 -21.83 -1.11
C GLU A 146 3.87 -20.31 -1.13
N GLY A 147 3.11 -19.69 -2.05
CA GLY A 147 3.19 -18.28 -2.36
C GLY A 147 4.43 -18.00 -3.21
N GLY A 148 4.92 -16.76 -3.17
CA GLY A 148 6.13 -16.38 -3.89
C GLY A 148 5.88 -15.43 -5.07
N GLY A 149 4.62 -15.07 -5.33
CA GLY A 149 4.22 -14.26 -6.47
C GLY A 149 4.03 -15.07 -7.75
N LEU A 150 3.89 -14.39 -8.87
CA LEU A 150 3.63 -14.97 -10.18
C LEU A 150 4.89 -14.88 -11.06
N ASP A 151 5.33 -16.01 -11.60
CA ASP A 151 6.47 -16.08 -12.54
C ASP A 151 6.22 -15.22 -13.80
N GLU A 152 4.97 -15.13 -14.24
CA GLU A 152 4.55 -14.34 -15.41
C GLU A 152 4.72 -12.83 -15.19
N GLU A 153 4.68 -12.37 -13.94
CA GLU A 153 4.89 -10.97 -13.51
C GLU A 153 6.34 -10.71 -13.09
N HIS A 154 7.23 -11.70 -13.21
CA HIS A 154 8.63 -11.65 -12.77
C HIS A 154 8.77 -11.30 -11.29
N GLU A 155 7.84 -11.78 -10.49
CA GLU A 155 7.88 -11.63 -9.04
C GLU A 155 8.82 -12.68 -8.43
N ASP A 156 9.65 -12.22 -7.50
CA ASP A 156 10.54 -13.06 -6.68
C ASP A 156 10.31 -12.64 -5.23
N ILE A 157 9.33 -13.28 -4.61
CA ILE A 157 8.80 -12.91 -3.30
C ILE A 157 9.15 -14.01 -2.28
N GLU A 158 9.83 -13.60 -1.21
CA GLU A 158 10.08 -14.45 -0.04
C GLU A 158 8.99 -14.23 1.01
N VAL A 159 8.34 -15.32 1.45
CA VAL A 159 7.33 -15.27 2.52
C VAL A 159 7.99 -15.39 3.89
N LEU A 160 7.69 -14.46 4.78
CA LEU A 160 8.27 -14.39 6.12
C LEU A 160 7.17 -14.56 7.18
N GLU A 161 7.41 -15.45 8.15
CA GLU A 161 6.61 -15.57 9.37
C GLU A 161 7.37 -14.86 10.50
N VAL A 162 6.84 -13.75 11.01
CA VAL A 162 7.55 -12.91 11.98
C VAL A 162 6.67 -12.71 13.22
N PRO A 163 7.17 -12.97 14.44
CA PRO A 163 6.46 -12.58 15.66
C PRO A 163 6.13 -11.09 15.67
N LEU A 164 4.92 -10.73 16.10
CA LEU A 164 4.47 -9.33 16.03
C LEU A 164 5.38 -8.36 16.81
N ASP A 165 5.92 -8.80 17.97
CA ASP A 165 6.85 -7.98 18.75
C ASP A 165 8.23 -7.85 18.07
N GLU A 166 8.69 -8.88 17.35
CA GLU A 166 9.90 -8.81 16.53
C GLU A 166 9.71 -7.85 15.35
N ALA A 167 8.57 -7.93 14.65
CA ALA A 167 8.24 -6.99 13.59
C ALA A 167 8.23 -5.53 14.07
N ALA A 168 7.79 -5.29 15.32
CA ALA A 168 7.89 -3.97 15.96
C ALA A 168 9.35 -3.53 16.15
N GLN A 169 10.23 -4.43 16.59
CA GLN A 169 11.67 -4.13 16.73
C GLN A 169 12.34 -3.87 15.39
N MET A 170 11.91 -4.60 14.33
CA MET A 170 12.40 -4.39 12.96
C MET A 170 12.03 -3.01 12.40
N ILE A 171 10.94 -2.39 12.88
CA ILE A 171 10.65 -0.97 12.57
C ILE A 171 11.65 -0.05 13.29
N GLU A 172 11.88 -0.30 14.59
CA GLU A 172 12.75 0.55 15.42
C GLU A 172 14.22 0.53 14.95
N ASN A 173 14.71 -0.63 14.49
CA ASN A 173 16.09 -0.78 14.01
C ASN A 173 16.26 -0.47 12.52
N GLY A 174 15.16 -0.14 11.80
CA GLY A 174 15.19 0.29 10.40
C GLY A 174 15.27 -0.85 9.38
N GLU A 175 14.98 -2.08 9.76
CA GLU A 175 14.83 -3.20 8.81
C GLU A 175 13.50 -3.13 8.06
N ILE A 176 12.41 -2.72 8.74
CA ILE A 176 11.11 -2.41 8.14
C ILE A 176 10.96 -0.91 8.02
N PHE A 177 10.95 -0.42 6.79
CA PHE A 177 10.81 1.02 6.49
C PHE A 177 9.77 1.32 5.38
N ASP A 178 8.98 0.33 4.98
CA ASP A 178 7.79 0.54 4.14
C ASP A 178 6.64 1.15 4.95
N ALA A 179 6.09 2.26 4.48
CA ALA A 179 5.05 3.01 5.20
C ALA A 179 3.76 2.20 5.41
N LYS A 180 3.33 1.38 4.43
CA LYS A 180 2.12 0.55 4.53
C LYS A 180 2.27 -0.48 5.65
N THR A 181 3.42 -1.13 5.68
CA THR A 181 3.79 -2.16 6.65
C THR A 181 3.87 -1.58 8.05
N ILE A 182 4.57 -0.46 8.22
CA ILE A 182 4.65 0.24 9.51
C ILE A 182 3.26 0.60 10.03
N MET A 183 2.38 1.16 9.18
CA MET A 183 1.03 1.55 9.58
C MET A 183 0.19 0.35 10.05
N LEU A 184 0.25 -0.77 9.34
CA LEU A 184 -0.51 -1.98 9.69
C LEU A 184 0.05 -2.68 10.94
N LEU A 185 1.37 -2.76 11.08
CA LEU A 185 2.01 -3.33 12.28
C LEU A 185 1.68 -2.50 13.53
N GLN A 186 1.81 -1.18 13.46
CA GLN A 186 1.43 -0.28 14.56
C GLN A 186 -0.07 -0.39 14.87
N TRP A 187 -0.93 -0.48 13.85
CA TRP A 187 -2.35 -0.70 14.06
C TRP A 187 -2.62 -2.04 14.77
N ALA A 188 -1.93 -3.11 14.39
CA ALA A 188 -2.07 -4.42 15.02
C ALA A 188 -1.62 -4.41 16.48
N LEU A 189 -0.48 -3.80 16.79
CA LEU A 189 0.00 -3.64 18.17
C LEU A 189 -1.03 -2.92 19.07
N LEU A 190 -1.63 -1.83 18.56
CA LEU A 190 -2.66 -1.07 19.28
C LEU A 190 -3.99 -1.83 19.41
N ASN A 191 -4.27 -2.79 18.54
CA ASN A 191 -5.53 -3.54 18.50
C ASN A 191 -5.37 -5.04 18.78
N ARG A 192 -4.20 -5.50 19.25
CA ARG A 192 -3.84 -6.91 19.47
C ARG A 192 -4.92 -7.69 20.25
N ASN A 193 -5.48 -7.08 21.29
CA ASN A 193 -6.55 -7.70 22.10
C ASN A 193 -7.87 -7.89 21.35
N LYS A 194 -8.09 -7.19 20.22
CA LYS A 194 -9.29 -7.30 19.39
C LYS A 194 -9.10 -8.28 18.22
N LEU A 195 -7.87 -8.73 18.02
CA LEU A 195 -7.49 -9.71 16.98
C LEU A 195 -7.39 -11.14 17.54
N ARG A 196 -7.45 -11.29 18.86
CA ARG A 196 -7.42 -12.58 19.59
C ARG A 196 -8.79 -13.18 19.75
#